data_0301eea33bc2da6a71805ceb57c08732
#
_entry.id   0301eea33bc2da6a71805ceb57c08732
#
_cell.length_a   1.000
_cell.length_b   1.000
_cell.length_c   1.000
_cell.angle_alpha   90.00
_cell.angle_beta   90.00
_cell.angle_gamma   90.00
#
_symmetry.space_group_name_H-M   'P 1'
#
loop_
_entity.id
_entity.type
_entity.pdbx_description
1 polymer ?
#
loop_
_entity_poly.entity_id
_entity_poly.type
_entity_poly.pdbx_seq_one_letter_code
_entity_poly.pdbx_strand_id
1 'polypeptide(L)'
;MRGRARRGLLVPAMTLTTVLVAVAAACSDQGGGTPEQGTRAAGITASPAPAVLQEPPVTLPEAERALSGALGAQAVLESATPHLEADRRNLLAQTRDSQEALTMAAFNSTPGPLPHYTWGKPELLVPRVQRGPFWFAAVVEREDGKGEKRSAVLVLTKYGEHEWYLSSTSLLDPEERVPEIAKDAGGYATELDDDDPTTAISPRLMAPLHATSAEEGSAGFAAGLIEKGPHTTGYAEEIAGKRPKYKSDCLGYDSIFGASNYPVHALRTADGGAMVMYSLIRTTTVTAKIEPCADIRVPPNAERLASATGARKELRTVETQQYVSTVPAKTGRGPARVIGYLGGVTKVSAN
;
A
#
# COMPACT_ATOMS: atom_id res chain seq x y z
N MET A 1 -21.42 36.37 43.33
CA MET A 1 -20.83 35.82 44.57
C MET A 1 -20.52 34.34 44.39
N ARG A 2 -19.34 33.92 44.79
CA ARG A 2 -18.74 32.60 44.85
C ARG A 2 -17.99 32.14 43.58
N GLY A 3 -16.69 32.41 43.69
CA GLY A 3 -15.65 31.85 42.86
C GLY A 3 -15.37 30.40 43.15
N ARG A 4 -14.80 29.70 42.16
CA ARG A 4 -14.18 28.38 42.33
C ARG A 4 -12.82 28.34 41.66
N ALA A 5 -11.88 27.93 42.46
CA ALA A 5 -10.46 27.90 42.34
C ALA A 5 -9.94 27.05 41.18
N ARG A 6 -8.89 27.56 40.55
CA ARG A 6 -7.97 26.82 39.68
C ARG A 6 -7.11 25.85 40.50
N ARG A 7 -7.11 24.58 40.16
CA ARG A 7 -6.12 23.62 40.64
C ARG A 7 -5.07 23.43 39.54
N GLY A 8 -3.87 23.91 39.86
CA GLY A 8 -2.69 23.64 39.05
C GLY A 8 -2.22 22.18 39.21
N LEU A 9 -1.88 21.53 38.12
CA LEU A 9 -1.16 20.26 38.10
C LEU A 9 0.35 20.55 38.01
N LEU A 10 1.07 20.11 39.01
CA LEU A 10 2.53 20.07 39.08
C LEU A 10 3.05 18.94 38.17
N VAL A 11 3.98 19.30 37.32
CA VAL A 11 4.77 18.36 36.48
C VAL A 11 6.06 18.03 37.24
N PRO A 12 6.41 16.77 37.51
CA PRO A 12 7.71 16.43 38.04
C PRO A 12 8.75 16.39 36.91
N ALA A 13 9.84 17.14 37.09
CA ALA A 13 11.04 17.09 36.27
C ALA A 13 11.81 15.78 36.55
N MET A 14 12.02 14.99 35.51
CA MET A 14 12.90 13.82 35.54
C MET A 14 14.31 14.24 35.11
N THR A 15 15.24 14.18 36.04
CA THR A 15 16.67 14.42 35.87
C THR A 15 17.31 13.23 35.13
N LEU A 16 17.92 13.51 33.99
CA LEU A 16 18.75 12.56 33.22
C LEU A 16 20.16 12.53 33.80
N THR A 17 20.56 11.38 34.34
CA THR A 17 21.93 11.12 34.78
C THR A 17 22.72 10.55 33.62
N THR A 18 23.69 11.31 33.11
CA THR A 18 24.67 10.87 32.10
C THR A 18 25.80 10.15 32.81
N VAL A 19 26.03 8.87 32.45
CA VAL A 19 27.22 8.10 32.86
C VAL A 19 28.25 8.19 31.74
N LEU A 20 29.38 8.86 32.03
CA LEU A 20 30.56 8.88 31.20
C LEU A 20 31.43 7.65 31.56
N VAL A 21 31.65 6.77 30.57
CA VAL A 21 32.68 5.72 30.68
C VAL A 21 33.93 6.19 29.93
N ALA A 22 34.98 6.48 30.70
CA ALA A 22 36.32 6.76 30.18
C ALA A 22 37.06 5.44 29.94
N VAL A 23 37.50 5.20 28.71
CA VAL A 23 38.45 4.11 28.39
C VAL A 23 39.84 4.71 28.33
N ALA A 24 40.70 4.28 29.28
CA ALA A 24 42.10 4.63 29.34
C ALA A 24 42.89 3.83 28.31
N ALA A 25 43.68 4.53 27.47
CA ALA A 25 44.71 3.96 26.63
C ALA A 25 45.99 3.81 27.44
N ALA A 26 46.51 2.61 27.51
CA ALA A 26 47.86 2.34 28.06
C ALA A 26 48.86 2.24 26.90
N CYS A 27 49.81 3.17 26.84
CA CYS A 27 51.04 3.04 26.08
C CYS A 27 52.12 2.39 26.97
N SER A 28 52.88 1.46 26.43
CA SER A 28 54.22 1.07 26.91
C SER A 28 55.01 0.59 25.70
N ASP A 29 55.96 1.19 25.33
CA ASP A 29 57.36 1.56 25.56
C ASP A 29 58.36 0.50 25.09
N GLN A 30 59.17 0.96 24.17
CA GLN A 30 60.58 0.71 23.85
C GLN A 30 61.17 -0.71 23.80
N GLY A 31 61.73 -0.99 22.61
CA GLY A 31 62.76 -2.01 22.42
C GLY A 31 63.42 -1.90 21.05
N GLY A 32 64.59 -1.28 20.98
CA GLY A 32 65.34 -1.10 19.74
C GLY A 32 65.99 -2.41 19.26
N GLY A 33 66.13 -2.53 17.94
CA GLY A 33 66.83 -3.61 17.25
C GLY A 33 67.07 -3.28 15.79
N THR A 34 68.33 -3.27 15.41
CA THR A 34 68.97 -2.92 14.14
C THR A 34 68.48 -3.73 12.92
N PRO A 35 68.63 -3.26 11.68
CA PRO A 35 67.94 -3.77 10.51
C PRO A 35 68.65 -4.97 9.89
N GLU A 36 67.90 -6.07 9.69
CA GLU A 36 68.34 -7.16 8.80
C GLU A 36 67.53 -7.08 7.50
N GLN A 37 68.29 -7.03 6.39
CA GLN A 37 67.77 -7.16 5.04
C GLN A 37 67.12 -8.53 4.85
N GLY A 38 65.79 -8.59 4.75
CA GLY A 38 65.01 -9.78 4.46
C GLY A 38 64.21 -9.60 3.17
N THR A 39 64.53 -10.38 2.21
CA THR A 39 63.97 -10.72 0.90
C THR A 39 62.47 -10.37 0.72
N ARG A 40 62.16 -9.57 -0.31
CA ARG A 40 60.84 -9.35 -0.82
C ARG A 40 60.19 -10.68 -1.23
N ALA A 41 59.31 -11.24 -0.42
CA ALA A 41 58.36 -12.23 -0.84
C ALA A 41 57.25 -11.48 -1.61
N ALA A 42 57.09 -11.81 -2.89
CA ALA A 42 55.99 -11.36 -3.72
C ALA A 42 54.65 -11.81 -3.07
N GLY A 43 53.90 -10.85 -2.50
CA GLY A 43 52.59 -11.10 -1.97
C GLY A 43 51.68 -11.53 -3.11
N ILE A 44 51.27 -12.78 -3.09
CA ILE A 44 50.18 -13.29 -3.90
C ILE A 44 48.92 -12.57 -3.38
N THR A 45 48.47 -11.56 -4.12
CA THR A 45 47.15 -10.93 -3.88
C THR A 45 46.12 -12.02 -4.15
N ALA A 46 45.63 -12.65 -3.11
CA ALA A 46 44.48 -13.54 -3.23
C ALA A 46 43.33 -12.73 -3.79
N SER A 47 42.92 -13.09 -4.99
CA SER A 47 41.69 -12.57 -5.59
C SER A 47 40.52 -12.83 -4.60
N PRO A 48 39.70 -11.84 -4.25
CA PRO A 48 38.58 -12.08 -3.34
C PRO A 48 37.74 -13.20 -3.97
N ALA A 49 37.50 -14.26 -3.21
CA ALA A 49 36.60 -15.32 -3.61
C ALA A 49 35.25 -14.68 -3.98
N PRO A 50 34.59 -15.11 -5.07
CA PRO A 50 33.28 -14.59 -5.42
C PRO A 50 32.35 -14.75 -4.20
N ALA A 51 31.75 -13.65 -3.76
CA ALA A 51 30.77 -13.68 -2.69
C ALA A 51 29.68 -14.68 -3.07
N VAL A 52 29.56 -15.76 -2.33
CA VAL A 52 28.45 -16.70 -2.46
C VAL A 52 27.21 -15.91 -2.15
N LEU A 53 26.44 -15.53 -3.19
CA LEU A 53 25.16 -14.89 -3.02
C LEU A 53 24.29 -15.88 -2.25
N GLN A 54 23.96 -15.56 -1.00
CA GLN A 54 23.00 -16.36 -0.23
C GLN A 54 21.71 -16.48 -1.02
N GLU A 55 21.17 -17.69 -1.09
CA GLU A 55 19.88 -17.93 -1.72
C GLU A 55 18.83 -17.09 -1.00
N PRO A 56 18.01 -16.31 -1.74
CA PRO A 56 17.03 -15.45 -1.10
C PRO A 56 15.94 -16.32 -0.43
N PRO A 57 15.34 -15.84 0.68
CA PRO A 57 14.27 -16.55 1.36
C PRO A 57 13.04 -16.85 0.48
N VAL A 58 12.83 -16.06 -0.56
CA VAL A 58 11.82 -16.29 -1.59
C VAL A 58 12.50 -16.47 -2.94
N THR A 59 12.35 -17.63 -3.53
CA THR A 59 12.91 -17.92 -4.86
C THR A 59 11.93 -17.58 -5.98
N LEU A 60 12.44 -17.30 -7.18
CA LEU A 60 11.61 -17.06 -8.36
C LEU A 60 10.64 -18.23 -8.65
N PRO A 61 11.06 -19.52 -8.57
CA PRO A 61 10.14 -20.64 -8.72
C PRO A 61 9.09 -20.75 -7.60
N GLU A 62 9.40 -20.32 -6.37
CA GLU A 62 8.42 -20.26 -5.29
C GLU A 62 7.37 -19.20 -5.59
N ALA A 63 7.80 -18.00 -5.99
CA ALA A 63 6.90 -16.90 -6.36
C ALA A 63 5.98 -17.28 -7.54
N GLU A 64 6.51 -17.97 -8.56
CA GLU A 64 5.72 -18.45 -9.71
C GLU A 64 4.63 -19.43 -9.25
N ARG A 65 4.97 -20.40 -8.40
CA ARG A 65 3.99 -21.34 -7.84
C ARG A 65 2.95 -20.67 -6.98
N ALA A 66 3.36 -19.72 -6.15
CA ALA A 66 2.44 -18.95 -5.29
C ALA A 66 1.45 -18.12 -6.14
N LEU A 67 1.95 -17.43 -7.16
CA LEU A 67 1.09 -16.67 -8.07
C LEU A 67 0.13 -17.59 -8.82
N SER A 68 0.61 -18.69 -9.38
CA SER A 68 -0.23 -19.67 -10.09
C SER A 68 -1.32 -20.23 -9.16
N GLY A 69 -0.99 -20.49 -7.90
CA GLY A 69 -1.96 -20.90 -6.87
C GLY A 69 -3.03 -19.83 -6.61
N ALA A 70 -2.62 -18.57 -6.44
CA ALA A 70 -3.53 -17.45 -6.22
C ALA A 70 -4.47 -17.20 -7.42
N LEU A 71 -3.95 -17.23 -8.65
CA LEU A 71 -4.76 -17.06 -9.86
C LEU A 71 -5.69 -18.28 -10.10
N GLY A 72 -5.23 -19.49 -9.80
CA GLY A 72 -6.07 -20.69 -9.84
C GLY A 72 -7.19 -20.65 -8.81
N ALA A 73 -6.90 -20.19 -7.59
CA ALA A 73 -7.91 -19.99 -6.56
C ALA A 73 -8.93 -18.91 -6.95
N GLN A 74 -8.49 -17.84 -7.60
CA GLN A 74 -9.37 -16.81 -8.15
C GLN A 74 -10.39 -17.43 -9.12
N ALA A 75 -9.97 -18.28 -10.03
CA ALA A 75 -10.87 -18.97 -10.96
C ALA A 75 -11.90 -19.86 -10.25
N VAL A 76 -11.52 -20.50 -9.14
CA VAL A 76 -12.48 -21.26 -8.31
C VAL A 76 -13.49 -20.33 -7.65
N LEU A 77 -13.06 -19.18 -7.13
CA LEU A 77 -13.93 -18.20 -6.49
C LEU A 77 -14.92 -17.56 -7.47
N GLU A 78 -14.54 -17.39 -8.73
CA GLU A 78 -15.42 -16.92 -9.80
C GLU A 78 -16.57 -17.89 -10.10
N SER A 79 -16.38 -19.18 -9.81
CA SER A 79 -17.40 -20.20 -9.89
C SER A 79 -18.20 -20.40 -8.60
N ALA A 80 -17.77 -19.76 -7.50
CA ALA A 80 -18.35 -19.96 -6.17
C ALA A 80 -19.76 -19.40 -6.06
N THR A 81 -20.59 -20.08 -5.29
CA THR A 81 -21.94 -19.61 -4.96
C THR A 81 -21.89 -18.73 -3.71
N PRO A 82 -22.28 -17.45 -3.77
CA PRO A 82 -22.07 -16.47 -2.68
C PRO A 82 -22.71 -16.85 -1.34
N HIS A 83 -23.56 -17.86 -1.30
CA HIS A 83 -24.33 -18.24 -0.10
C HIS A 83 -23.76 -19.44 0.64
N LEU A 84 -22.72 -20.12 0.12
CA LEU A 84 -22.12 -21.26 0.77
C LEU A 84 -21.01 -20.84 1.74
N GLU A 85 -21.10 -21.28 2.98
CA GLU A 85 -20.10 -20.98 4.02
C GLU A 85 -18.70 -21.54 3.68
N ALA A 86 -18.65 -22.67 2.97
CA ALA A 86 -17.39 -23.25 2.49
C ALA A 86 -16.68 -22.31 1.49
N ASP A 87 -17.42 -21.74 0.55
CA ASP A 87 -16.88 -20.80 -0.45
C ASP A 87 -16.35 -19.53 0.21
N ARG A 88 -17.09 -19.04 1.20
CA ARG A 88 -16.69 -17.89 2.00
C ARG A 88 -15.38 -18.10 2.75
N ARG A 89 -15.20 -19.29 3.36
CA ARG A 89 -13.95 -19.65 4.03
C ARG A 89 -12.79 -19.81 3.06
N ASN A 90 -13.02 -20.42 1.90
CA ASN A 90 -12.02 -20.56 0.86
C ASN A 90 -11.56 -19.19 0.34
N LEU A 91 -12.50 -18.27 0.17
CA LEU A 91 -12.21 -16.90 -0.22
C LEU A 91 -11.28 -16.20 0.79
N LEU A 92 -11.63 -16.26 2.07
CA LEU A 92 -10.84 -15.66 3.14
C LEU A 92 -9.45 -16.29 3.25
N ALA A 93 -9.35 -17.59 2.93
CA ALA A 93 -8.08 -18.31 2.97
C ALA A 93 -7.13 -17.96 1.80
N GLN A 94 -7.53 -17.12 0.85
CA GLN A 94 -6.72 -16.77 -0.33
C GLN A 94 -6.33 -15.29 -0.37
N THR A 95 -6.96 -14.45 0.46
CA THR A 95 -6.75 -13.01 0.46
C THR A 95 -6.43 -12.47 1.85
N ARG A 96 -5.69 -11.37 1.90
CA ARG A 96 -5.33 -10.63 3.13
C ARG A 96 -5.33 -9.14 2.86
N ASP A 97 -5.12 -8.38 3.92
CA ASP A 97 -4.95 -6.93 3.89
C ASP A 97 -6.13 -6.24 3.17
N SER A 98 -5.83 -5.26 2.34
CA SER A 98 -6.85 -4.50 1.60
C SER A 98 -7.62 -5.36 0.59
N GLN A 99 -7.01 -6.41 0.05
CA GLN A 99 -7.66 -7.32 -0.88
C GLN A 99 -8.75 -8.15 -0.20
N GLU A 100 -8.55 -8.60 1.03
CA GLU A 100 -9.56 -9.33 1.78
C GLU A 100 -10.86 -8.52 1.92
N ALA A 101 -10.74 -7.23 2.29
CA ALA A 101 -11.89 -6.34 2.42
C ALA A 101 -12.66 -6.17 1.10
N LEU A 102 -11.94 -5.98 -0.01
CA LEU A 102 -12.56 -5.82 -1.34
C LEU A 102 -13.20 -7.13 -1.83
N THR A 103 -12.51 -8.25 -1.64
CA THR A 103 -13.02 -9.56 -2.05
C THR A 103 -14.27 -9.94 -1.25
N MET A 104 -14.27 -9.70 0.06
CA MET A 104 -15.44 -9.88 0.91
C MET A 104 -16.62 -9.01 0.51
N ALA A 105 -16.36 -7.73 0.19
CA ALA A 105 -17.38 -6.81 -0.28
C ALA A 105 -17.96 -7.25 -1.63
N ALA A 106 -17.11 -7.65 -2.58
CA ALA A 106 -17.54 -8.18 -3.87
C ALA A 106 -18.43 -9.42 -3.70
N PHE A 107 -18.00 -10.36 -2.85
CA PHE A 107 -18.77 -11.55 -2.54
C PHE A 107 -20.15 -11.23 -1.93
N ASN A 108 -20.22 -10.32 -0.99
CA ASN A 108 -21.47 -9.93 -0.31
C ASN A 108 -22.39 -9.07 -1.19
N SER A 109 -21.84 -8.31 -2.15
CA SER A 109 -22.60 -7.40 -3.00
C SER A 109 -23.04 -8.01 -4.34
N THR A 110 -22.46 -9.12 -4.77
CA THR A 110 -22.75 -9.76 -6.05
C THR A 110 -23.84 -10.81 -5.89
N PRO A 111 -24.93 -10.77 -6.69
CA PRO A 111 -26.04 -11.73 -6.59
C PRO A 111 -25.75 -13.11 -7.19
N GLY A 112 -24.62 -13.26 -7.87
CA GLY A 112 -24.20 -14.46 -8.58
C GLY A 112 -22.70 -14.71 -8.40
N PRO A 113 -22.08 -15.52 -9.27
CA PRO A 113 -20.64 -15.72 -9.25
C PRO A 113 -19.89 -14.41 -9.43
N LEU A 114 -18.69 -14.33 -8.86
CA LEU A 114 -17.80 -13.17 -9.04
C LEU A 114 -17.42 -13.04 -10.53
N PRO A 115 -17.03 -11.84 -10.99
CA PRO A 115 -16.59 -11.66 -12.36
C PRO A 115 -15.45 -12.60 -12.73
N HIS A 116 -15.55 -13.23 -13.88
CA HIS A 116 -14.51 -14.11 -14.41
C HIS A 116 -13.47 -13.32 -15.18
N TYR A 117 -12.19 -13.65 -14.93
CA TYR A 117 -11.06 -13.03 -15.60
C TYR A 117 -10.14 -14.10 -16.18
N THR A 118 -9.58 -13.81 -17.37
CA THR A 118 -8.45 -14.55 -17.91
C THR A 118 -7.16 -13.78 -17.67
N TRP A 119 -6.08 -14.52 -17.41
CA TRP A 119 -4.80 -13.96 -17.02
C TRP A 119 -3.72 -14.31 -18.04
N GLY A 120 -3.00 -13.31 -18.51
CA GLY A 120 -1.88 -13.45 -19.41
C GLY A 120 -0.62 -13.99 -18.72
N LYS A 121 0.50 -13.96 -19.43
CA LYS A 121 1.80 -14.34 -18.86
C LYS A 121 2.26 -13.29 -17.85
N PRO A 122 2.55 -13.67 -16.60
CA PRO A 122 3.01 -12.73 -15.59
C PRO A 122 4.49 -12.37 -15.73
N GLU A 123 4.84 -11.14 -15.38
CA GLU A 123 6.18 -10.72 -15.02
C GLU A 123 6.31 -10.71 -13.51
N LEU A 124 7.25 -11.47 -12.95
CA LEU A 124 7.50 -11.52 -11.51
C LEU A 124 8.50 -10.44 -11.10
N LEU A 125 8.18 -9.75 -10.01
CA LEU A 125 8.98 -8.71 -9.37
C LEU A 125 9.24 -9.15 -7.92
N VAL A 126 10.21 -10.06 -7.74
CA VAL A 126 10.53 -10.68 -6.46
C VAL A 126 11.70 -9.95 -5.82
N PRO A 127 11.52 -9.23 -4.70
CA PRO A 127 12.61 -8.57 -4.00
C PRO A 127 13.45 -9.54 -3.16
N ARG A 128 14.70 -9.17 -2.91
CA ARG A 128 15.57 -9.87 -1.94
C ARG A 128 15.32 -9.39 -0.51
N VAL A 129 14.14 -9.68 0.02
CA VAL A 129 13.80 -9.36 1.40
C VAL A 129 14.59 -10.26 2.34
N GLN A 130 15.37 -9.69 3.25
CA GLN A 130 16.20 -10.44 4.19
C GLN A 130 15.44 -10.89 5.44
N ARG A 131 14.39 -10.16 5.80
CA ARG A 131 13.55 -10.41 6.99
C ARG A 131 12.09 -10.20 6.64
N GLY A 132 11.21 -11.08 7.12
CA GLY A 132 9.78 -10.97 6.86
C GLY A 132 9.14 -9.69 7.41
N PRO A 133 7.96 -9.35 6.95
CA PRO A 133 7.12 -10.19 6.07
C PRO A 133 7.67 -10.30 4.66
N PHE A 134 7.69 -11.52 4.10
CA PHE A 134 8.10 -11.74 2.71
C PHE A 134 6.97 -11.41 1.76
N TRP A 135 7.30 -10.84 0.63
CA TRP A 135 6.34 -10.45 -0.38
C TRP A 135 6.96 -10.46 -1.78
N PHE A 136 6.13 -10.42 -2.79
CA PHE A 136 6.54 -10.10 -4.16
C PHE A 136 5.37 -9.44 -4.90
N ALA A 137 5.69 -8.72 -5.97
CA ALA A 137 4.70 -8.23 -6.90
C ALA A 137 4.74 -9.03 -8.22
N ALA A 138 3.63 -9.00 -8.93
CA ALA A 138 3.53 -9.55 -10.29
C ALA A 138 2.75 -8.57 -11.16
N VAL A 139 3.22 -8.38 -12.39
CA VAL A 139 2.51 -7.63 -13.43
C VAL A 139 1.92 -8.63 -14.37
N VAL A 140 0.60 -8.59 -14.60
CA VAL A 140 -0.08 -9.54 -15.48
C VAL A 140 -1.20 -8.86 -16.24
N GLU A 141 -1.37 -9.20 -17.51
CA GLU A 141 -2.55 -8.79 -18.28
C GLU A 141 -3.78 -9.52 -17.74
N ARG A 142 -4.82 -8.77 -17.41
CA ARG A 142 -6.14 -9.28 -17.03
C ARG A 142 -7.14 -8.93 -18.12
N GLU A 143 -7.87 -9.92 -18.62
CA GLU A 143 -8.96 -9.75 -19.56
C GLU A 143 -10.27 -10.11 -18.88
N ASP A 144 -11.28 -9.25 -18.98
CA ASP A 144 -12.60 -9.49 -18.43
C ASP A 144 -13.51 -10.28 -19.40
N GLY A 145 -14.71 -10.68 -18.93
CA GLY A 145 -15.69 -11.40 -19.75
C GLY A 145 -16.21 -10.63 -20.97
N LYS A 146 -15.83 -9.36 -21.15
CA LYS A 146 -16.16 -8.54 -22.32
C LYS A 146 -14.99 -8.40 -23.28
N GLY A 147 -13.83 -8.96 -22.94
CA GLY A 147 -12.59 -8.85 -23.71
C GLY A 147 -11.80 -7.57 -23.45
N GLU A 148 -12.15 -6.79 -22.41
CA GLU A 148 -11.38 -5.62 -22.00
C GLU A 148 -10.09 -6.07 -21.30
N LYS A 149 -8.95 -5.63 -21.84
CA LYS A 149 -7.63 -5.96 -21.32
C LYS A 149 -7.03 -4.79 -20.55
N ARG A 150 -6.53 -5.08 -19.36
CA ARG A 150 -5.80 -4.12 -18.52
C ARG A 150 -4.64 -4.81 -17.81
N SER A 151 -3.53 -4.13 -17.67
CA SER A 151 -2.46 -4.60 -16.80
C SER A 151 -2.86 -4.51 -15.34
N ALA A 152 -2.66 -5.59 -14.61
CA ALA A 152 -2.85 -5.65 -13.17
C ALA A 152 -1.49 -5.77 -12.47
N VAL A 153 -1.32 -5.05 -11.38
CA VAL A 153 -0.22 -5.23 -10.43
C VAL A 153 -0.79 -5.94 -9.20
N LEU A 154 -0.32 -7.15 -8.99
CA LEU A 154 -0.70 -8.02 -7.87
C LEU A 154 0.41 -7.99 -6.83
N VAL A 155 0.07 -7.91 -5.55
CA VAL A 155 1.03 -8.09 -4.45
C VAL A 155 0.61 -9.33 -3.66
N LEU A 156 1.55 -10.25 -3.50
CA LEU A 156 1.39 -11.43 -2.66
C LEU A 156 2.29 -11.29 -1.44
N THR A 157 1.75 -11.56 -0.27
CA THR A 157 2.47 -11.51 1.01
C THR A 157 2.41 -12.88 1.67
N LYS A 158 3.55 -13.31 2.25
CA LYS A 158 3.67 -14.59 2.95
C LYS A 158 3.42 -14.38 4.44
N TYR A 159 2.41 -15.07 4.95
CA TYR A 159 2.12 -15.14 6.37
C TYR A 159 2.41 -16.56 6.86
N GLY A 160 3.13 -16.67 7.98
CA GLY A 160 3.61 -17.96 8.44
C GLY A 160 4.73 -18.55 7.57
N GLU A 161 4.93 -19.86 7.64
CA GLU A 161 6.05 -20.50 6.95
C GLU A 161 5.78 -20.81 5.47
N HIS A 162 4.53 -21.07 5.09
CA HIS A 162 4.22 -21.61 3.75
C HIS A 162 3.02 -20.95 3.06
N GLU A 163 2.31 -20.02 3.70
CA GLU A 163 1.04 -19.50 3.18
C GLU A 163 1.23 -18.16 2.46
N TRP A 164 0.88 -18.14 1.19
CA TRP A 164 0.87 -16.95 0.35
C TRP A 164 -0.57 -16.47 0.15
N TYR A 165 -0.75 -15.15 0.30
CA TYR A 165 -2.04 -14.48 0.17
C TYR A 165 -1.95 -13.34 -0.81
N LEU A 166 -2.97 -13.17 -1.63
CA LEU A 166 -3.14 -11.96 -2.42
C LEU A 166 -3.51 -10.80 -1.49
N SER A 167 -2.61 -9.84 -1.34
CA SER A 167 -2.73 -8.70 -0.42
C SER A 167 -3.25 -7.44 -1.07
N SER A 168 -2.96 -7.23 -2.36
CA SER A 168 -3.54 -6.15 -3.15
C SER A 168 -3.57 -6.45 -4.63
N THR A 169 -4.49 -5.79 -5.33
CA THR A 169 -4.63 -5.79 -6.77
C THR A 169 -4.89 -4.36 -7.24
N SER A 170 -4.09 -3.83 -8.15
CA SER A 170 -4.34 -2.54 -8.77
C SER A 170 -4.36 -2.69 -10.28
N LEU A 171 -5.28 -2.03 -10.94
CA LEU A 171 -5.38 -2.02 -12.39
C LEU A 171 -4.76 -0.74 -12.92
N LEU A 172 -3.78 -0.86 -13.81
CA LEU A 172 -3.19 0.31 -14.44
C LEU A 172 -4.24 1.06 -15.25
N ASP A 173 -4.13 2.36 -15.27
CA ASP A 173 -4.93 3.17 -16.20
C ASP A 173 -4.57 2.80 -17.65
N PRO A 174 -5.49 2.90 -18.62
CA PRO A 174 -5.32 2.30 -19.96
C PRO A 174 -4.06 2.73 -20.71
N GLU A 175 -3.58 3.94 -20.46
CA GLU A 175 -2.38 4.50 -21.12
C GLU A 175 -1.10 4.32 -20.28
N GLU A 176 -1.23 3.80 -19.06
CA GLU A 176 -0.14 3.65 -18.13
C GLU A 176 0.57 2.30 -18.26
N ARG A 177 1.85 2.32 -17.91
CA ARG A 177 2.70 1.13 -17.88
C ARG A 177 3.48 1.08 -16.58
N VAL A 178 3.77 -0.14 -16.15
CA VAL A 178 4.71 -0.35 -15.05
C VAL A 178 6.09 0.17 -15.47
N PRO A 179 6.77 0.97 -14.64
CA PRO A 179 8.14 1.39 -14.91
C PRO A 179 9.07 0.18 -14.94
N GLU A 180 10.17 0.28 -15.65
CA GLU A 180 11.23 -0.73 -15.60
C GLU A 180 11.78 -0.83 -14.18
N ILE A 181 11.75 -2.04 -13.59
CA ILE A 181 12.20 -2.30 -12.23
C ILE A 181 13.67 -2.71 -12.24
N ALA A 182 14.46 -2.10 -11.37
CA ALA A 182 15.87 -2.45 -11.17
C ALA A 182 15.97 -3.89 -10.64
N LYS A 183 16.67 -4.75 -11.39
CA LYS A 183 16.89 -6.16 -11.02
C LYS A 183 18.39 -6.44 -10.95
N ASP A 184 18.77 -7.32 -10.05
CA ASP A 184 20.14 -7.82 -9.96
C ASP A 184 20.44 -8.86 -11.06
N ALA A 185 21.69 -9.35 -11.11
CA ALA A 185 22.11 -10.37 -12.08
C ALA A 185 21.35 -11.71 -11.94
N GLY A 186 20.72 -11.97 -10.80
CA GLY A 186 19.86 -13.13 -10.54
C GLY A 186 18.41 -12.91 -10.95
N GLY A 187 18.05 -11.73 -11.44
CA GLY A 187 16.68 -11.38 -11.83
C GLY A 187 15.78 -10.93 -10.68
N TYR A 188 16.33 -10.73 -9.48
CA TYR A 188 15.58 -10.26 -8.31
C TYR A 188 15.48 -8.74 -8.29
N ALA A 189 14.30 -8.24 -7.96
CA ALA A 189 14.03 -6.83 -7.83
C ALA A 189 14.73 -6.22 -6.59
N THR A 190 15.00 -4.93 -6.62
CA THR A 190 15.52 -4.18 -5.48
C THR A 190 14.37 -3.58 -4.69
N GLU A 191 14.20 -4.05 -3.44
CA GLU A 191 13.26 -3.46 -2.48
C GLU A 191 13.77 -2.10 -2.00
N LEU A 192 12.85 -1.22 -1.66
CA LEU A 192 13.12 0.03 -0.97
C LEU A 192 12.56 -0.02 0.45
N ASP A 193 13.35 0.46 1.39
CA ASP A 193 12.88 0.66 2.77
C ASP A 193 11.77 1.70 2.84
N ASP A 194 10.92 1.61 3.86
CA ASP A 194 9.79 2.51 4.08
C ASP A 194 10.17 4.00 4.09
N ASP A 195 11.35 4.34 4.60
CA ASP A 195 11.88 5.70 4.68
C ASP A 195 13.12 5.93 3.82
N ASP A 196 13.24 5.18 2.70
CA ASP A 196 14.33 5.38 1.74
C ASP A 196 14.46 6.85 1.35
N PRO A 197 15.65 7.45 1.56
CA PRO A 197 15.85 8.89 1.35
C PRO A 197 16.21 9.24 -0.09
N THR A 198 16.35 8.27 -0.97
CA THR A 198 16.83 8.46 -2.35
C THR A 198 15.72 8.77 -3.34
N THR A 199 14.46 8.62 -2.93
CA THR A 199 13.27 8.99 -3.70
C THR A 199 12.75 10.37 -3.30
N ALA A 200 12.00 11.03 -4.18
CA ALA A 200 11.43 12.36 -3.91
C ALA A 200 10.42 12.33 -2.76
N ILE A 201 9.72 11.22 -2.60
CA ILE A 201 8.80 10.92 -1.50
C ILE A 201 9.18 9.54 -0.98
N SER A 202 9.46 9.42 0.31
CA SER A 202 9.72 8.10 0.93
C SER A 202 8.49 7.20 0.80
N PRO A 203 8.64 5.88 0.59
CA PRO A 203 7.52 4.97 0.36
C PRO A 203 6.39 5.10 1.40
N ARG A 204 6.72 5.17 2.69
CA ARG A 204 5.73 5.33 3.78
C ARG A 204 4.91 6.62 3.72
N LEU A 205 5.42 7.66 3.05
CA LEU A 205 4.74 8.96 2.95
C LEU A 205 3.79 9.03 1.74
N MET A 206 3.84 8.07 0.82
CA MET A 206 2.95 8.08 -0.34
C MET A 206 1.47 8.05 0.05
N ALA A 207 1.07 7.14 0.91
CA ALA A 207 -0.33 7.02 1.33
C ALA A 207 -0.84 8.27 2.07
N PRO A 208 -0.15 8.83 3.10
CA PRO A 208 -0.57 10.07 3.75
C PRO A 208 -0.65 11.28 2.81
N LEU A 209 0.35 11.47 1.95
CA LEU A 209 0.35 12.60 1.00
C LEU A 209 -0.73 12.46 -0.07
N HIS A 210 -0.99 11.22 -0.53
CA HIS A 210 -2.09 10.97 -1.45
C HIS A 210 -3.44 11.25 -0.79
N ALA A 211 -3.67 10.80 0.45
CA ALA A 211 -4.87 11.11 1.22
C ALA A 211 -5.09 12.63 1.32
N THR A 212 -4.04 13.38 1.67
CA THR A 212 -4.08 14.86 1.71
C THR A 212 -4.42 15.46 0.34
N SER A 213 -3.79 14.98 -0.74
CA SER A 213 -4.10 15.46 -2.11
C SER A 213 -5.55 15.17 -2.51
N ALA A 214 -6.10 14.03 -2.09
CA ALA A 214 -7.48 13.63 -2.36
C ALA A 214 -8.50 14.48 -1.59
N GLU A 215 -8.16 14.97 -0.40
CA GLU A 215 -9.04 15.82 0.41
C GLU A 215 -8.94 17.30 0.05
N GLU A 216 -7.72 17.82 -0.05
CA GLU A 216 -7.43 19.26 -0.17
C GLU A 216 -7.29 19.71 -1.63
N GLY A 217 -7.08 18.77 -2.54
CA GLY A 217 -6.94 19.07 -3.97
C GLY A 217 -5.65 19.80 -4.32
N SER A 218 -5.68 20.54 -5.42
CA SER A 218 -4.51 21.22 -5.97
C SER A 218 -4.05 22.47 -5.21
N ALA A 219 -4.78 22.90 -4.19
CA ALA A 219 -4.41 24.03 -3.33
C ALA A 219 -3.92 23.56 -1.94
N GLY A 220 -3.93 22.26 -1.66
CA GLY A 220 -3.57 21.69 -0.37
C GLY A 220 -2.07 21.56 -0.14
N PHE A 221 -1.71 21.05 1.04
CA PHE A 221 -0.32 20.86 1.46
C PHE A 221 0.48 19.94 0.51
N ALA A 222 -0.15 18.91 -0.04
CA ALA A 222 0.47 17.98 -0.98
C ALA A 222 0.53 18.50 -2.43
N ALA A 223 0.12 19.76 -2.68
CA ALA A 223 0.11 20.34 -4.02
C ALA A 223 1.51 20.32 -4.66
N GLY A 224 1.59 19.78 -5.88
CA GLY A 224 2.84 19.65 -6.62
C GLY A 224 3.72 18.46 -6.21
N LEU A 225 3.41 17.74 -5.12
CA LEU A 225 4.11 16.52 -4.74
C LEU A 225 3.55 15.29 -5.46
N ILE A 226 2.24 15.30 -5.71
CA ILE A 226 1.54 14.25 -6.45
C ILE A 226 0.85 14.88 -7.66
N GLU A 227 0.90 14.20 -8.79
CA GLU A 227 0.29 14.64 -10.03
C GLU A 227 -1.24 14.71 -9.91
N LYS A 228 -1.83 15.74 -10.56
CA LYS A 228 -3.28 15.88 -10.63
C LYS A 228 -3.88 14.77 -11.47
N GLY A 229 -4.96 14.20 -10.99
CA GLY A 229 -5.66 13.14 -11.71
C GLY A 229 -6.98 12.77 -11.06
N PRO A 230 -7.73 11.86 -11.71
CA PRO A 230 -9.04 11.43 -11.23
C PRO A 230 -8.98 10.73 -9.86
N HIS A 231 -7.88 10.05 -9.59
CA HIS A 231 -7.66 9.32 -8.33
C HIS A 231 -6.91 10.15 -7.27
N THR A 232 -6.62 11.42 -7.53
CA THR A 232 -5.93 12.34 -6.64
C THR A 232 -6.78 13.59 -6.41
N THR A 233 -6.45 14.72 -7.02
CA THR A 233 -7.19 15.99 -6.88
C THR A 233 -8.64 15.92 -7.36
N GLY A 234 -8.98 14.99 -8.25
CA GLY A 234 -10.34 14.77 -8.72
C GLY A 234 -11.33 14.39 -7.61
N TYR A 235 -10.87 13.77 -6.53
CA TYR A 235 -11.71 13.52 -5.36
C TYR A 235 -12.10 14.83 -4.64
N ALA A 236 -11.15 15.75 -4.45
CA ALA A 236 -11.45 17.05 -3.85
C ALA A 236 -12.47 17.83 -4.69
N GLU A 237 -12.35 17.78 -6.02
CA GLU A 237 -13.31 18.39 -6.95
C GLU A 237 -14.70 17.72 -6.85
N GLU A 238 -14.73 16.40 -6.78
CA GLU A 238 -15.97 15.63 -6.55
C GLU A 238 -16.65 16.05 -5.24
N ILE A 239 -15.88 16.11 -4.14
CA ILE A 239 -16.39 16.51 -2.82
C ILE A 239 -16.92 17.94 -2.86
N ALA A 240 -16.17 18.87 -3.43
CA ALA A 240 -16.58 20.28 -3.57
C ALA A 240 -17.85 20.42 -4.40
N GLY A 241 -18.01 19.62 -5.46
CA GLY A 241 -19.20 19.60 -6.29
C GLY A 241 -20.44 18.95 -5.64
N LYS A 242 -20.22 17.96 -4.76
CA LYS A 242 -21.31 17.26 -4.05
C LYS A 242 -21.86 18.07 -2.86
N ARG A 243 -21.00 18.74 -2.10
CA ARG A 243 -21.40 19.52 -0.91
C ARG A 243 -22.59 20.47 -1.15
N PRO A 244 -22.62 21.33 -2.20
CA PRO A 244 -23.75 22.22 -2.47
C PRO A 244 -25.03 21.46 -2.78
N LYS A 245 -24.95 20.36 -3.54
CA LYS A 245 -26.11 19.54 -3.91
C LYS A 245 -26.76 18.92 -2.68
N TYR A 246 -25.97 18.31 -1.82
CA TYR A 246 -26.47 17.74 -0.55
C TYR A 246 -27.03 18.82 0.38
N LYS A 247 -26.40 20.01 0.41
CA LYS A 247 -26.87 21.14 1.21
C LYS A 247 -28.27 21.63 0.76
N SER A 248 -28.57 21.62 -0.55
CA SER A 248 -29.92 21.97 -1.05
C SER A 248 -31.00 21.00 -0.58
N ASP A 249 -30.62 19.77 -0.27
CA ASP A 249 -31.52 18.71 0.22
C ASP A 249 -31.53 18.64 1.77
N CYS A 250 -31.07 19.67 2.46
CA CYS A 250 -30.88 19.74 3.92
C CYS A 250 -29.89 18.71 4.47
N LEU A 251 -29.00 18.17 3.65
CA LEU A 251 -28.01 17.16 4.03
C LEU A 251 -26.61 17.76 4.14
N GLY A 252 -25.81 17.19 5.01
CA GLY A 252 -24.36 17.38 5.03
C GLY A 252 -23.70 16.29 4.22
N TYR A 253 -22.65 16.62 3.48
CA TYR A 253 -21.78 15.68 2.80
C TYR A 253 -20.34 15.92 3.17
N ASP A 254 -19.68 14.90 3.63
CA ASP A 254 -18.24 14.92 3.89
C ASP A 254 -17.58 13.63 3.45
N SER A 255 -16.30 13.73 3.05
CA SER A 255 -15.53 12.58 2.63
C SER A 255 -14.08 12.81 3.03
N ILE A 256 -13.53 11.91 3.80
CA ILE A 256 -12.16 11.94 4.33
C ILE A 256 -11.39 10.73 3.83
N PHE A 257 -10.09 10.92 3.64
CA PHE A 257 -9.17 9.87 3.24
C PHE A 257 -8.15 9.64 4.34
N GLY A 258 -7.77 8.40 4.55
CA GLY A 258 -6.75 8.02 5.52
C GLY A 258 -5.79 7.01 4.92
N ALA A 259 -4.51 7.14 5.27
CA ALA A 259 -3.58 6.05 5.11
C ALA A 259 -4.08 4.86 5.94
N SER A 260 -4.13 3.69 5.34
CA SER A 260 -4.53 2.48 6.04
C SER A 260 -3.35 1.89 6.82
N ASN A 261 -3.64 0.98 7.73
CA ASN A 261 -2.61 0.17 8.42
C ASN A 261 -2.16 -1.04 7.57
N TYR A 262 -2.56 -1.09 6.29
CA TYR A 262 -2.10 -2.12 5.37
C TYR A 262 -0.65 -1.87 4.96
N PRO A 263 0.10 -2.93 4.61
CA PRO A 263 1.50 -2.80 4.20
C PRO A 263 1.67 -1.84 3.01
N VAL A 264 2.78 -1.12 3.00
CA VAL A 264 3.29 -0.39 1.86
C VAL A 264 4.46 -1.18 1.31
N HIS A 265 4.50 -1.38 0.01
CA HIS A 265 5.59 -2.09 -0.67
C HIS A 265 6.20 -1.19 -1.74
N ALA A 266 7.51 -1.20 -1.86
CA ALA A 266 8.20 -0.37 -2.82
C ALA A 266 9.35 -1.09 -3.51
N LEU A 267 9.45 -0.91 -4.83
CA LEU A 267 10.53 -1.42 -5.65
C LEU A 267 11.27 -0.29 -6.33
N ARG A 268 12.61 -0.39 -6.41
CA ARG A 268 13.46 0.52 -7.14
C ARG A 268 13.19 0.41 -8.64
N THR A 269 13.00 1.54 -9.31
CA THR A 269 12.95 1.60 -10.77
C THR A 269 14.34 1.76 -11.38
N ALA A 270 14.52 1.38 -12.64
CA ALA A 270 15.81 1.43 -13.32
C ALA A 270 16.36 2.87 -13.43
N ASP A 271 15.50 3.87 -13.43
CA ASP A 271 15.86 5.30 -13.43
C ASP A 271 16.19 5.85 -12.01
N GLY A 272 16.19 5.00 -11.00
CA GLY A 272 16.50 5.36 -9.61
C GLY A 272 15.32 5.89 -8.80
N GLY A 273 14.13 5.92 -9.34
CA GLY A 273 12.87 6.21 -8.65
C GLY A 273 12.31 5.00 -7.91
N ALA A 274 11.01 5.02 -7.63
CA ALA A 274 10.28 3.93 -7.01
C ALA A 274 8.95 3.65 -7.69
N MET A 275 8.55 2.38 -7.69
CA MET A 275 7.18 1.94 -7.82
C MET A 275 6.65 1.58 -6.44
N VAL A 276 5.60 2.27 -5.97
CA VAL A 276 5.05 2.12 -4.63
C VAL A 276 3.62 1.59 -4.71
N MET A 277 3.35 0.51 -3.97
CA MET A 277 2.04 -0.12 -3.83
C MET A 277 1.52 0.10 -2.41
N TYR A 278 0.33 0.67 -2.28
CA TYR A 278 -0.26 1.04 -1.00
C TYR A 278 -1.78 1.11 -1.08
N SER A 279 -2.43 1.33 0.07
CA SER A 279 -3.89 1.43 0.14
C SER A 279 -4.34 2.65 0.93
N LEU A 280 -5.50 3.20 0.56
CA LEU A 280 -6.21 4.22 1.31
C LEU A 280 -7.58 3.70 1.74
N ILE A 281 -8.09 4.31 2.79
CA ILE A 281 -9.49 4.18 3.22
C ILE A 281 -10.17 5.52 3.00
N ARG A 282 -11.22 5.52 2.19
CA ARG A 282 -12.12 6.67 2.05
C ARG A 282 -13.36 6.45 2.89
N THR A 283 -13.69 7.38 3.77
CA THR A 283 -14.93 7.38 4.53
C THR A 283 -15.79 8.55 4.08
N THR A 284 -16.96 8.25 3.50
CA THR A 284 -17.94 9.25 3.11
C THR A 284 -19.11 9.22 4.08
N THR A 285 -19.49 10.38 4.62
CA THR A 285 -20.58 10.54 5.57
C THR A 285 -21.60 11.52 5.01
N VAL A 286 -22.86 11.09 4.97
CA VAL A 286 -24.02 11.93 4.66
C VAL A 286 -24.86 12.04 5.93
N THR A 287 -25.14 13.27 6.37
CA THR A 287 -25.90 13.54 7.61
C THR A 287 -27.11 14.41 7.35
N ALA A 288 -28.26 14.09 7.95
CA ALA A 288 -29.41 14.98 8.00
C ALA A 288 -29.14 16.14 8.96
N LYS A 289 -29.34 17.39 8.51
CA LYS A 289 -29.06 18.60 9.31
C LYS A 289 -30.27 19.08 10.10
N ILE A 290 -31.46 18.90 9.57
CA ILE A 290 -32.71 19.40 10.15
C ILE A 290 -33.81 18.36 9.87
N GLU A 291 -34.70 18.10 10.83
CA GLU A 291 -35.88 17.28 10.58
C GLU A 291 -37.06 18.18 10.20
N PRO A 292 -37.87 17.83 9.17
CA PRO A 292 -37.73 16.66 8.31
C PRO A 292 -36.90 16.96 7.06
N CYS A 293 -35.70 16.36 6.97
CA CYS A 293 -34.95 16.28 5.70
C CYS A 293 -35.37 15.07 4.90
N ALA A 294 -34.96 15.03 3.62
CA ALA A 294 -35.17 13.86 2.77
C ALA A 294 -34.41 12.64 3.37
N ASP A 295 -34.97 11.46 3.23
CA ASP A 295 -34.30 10.21 3.56
C ASP A 295 -32.98 10.09 2.80
N ILE A 296 -31.92 9.75 3.53
CA ILE A 296 -30.61 9.52 2.95
C ILE A 296 -30.63 8.13 2.31
N ARG A 297 -30.57 8.08 0.98
CA ARG A 297 -30.59 6.81 0.23
C ARG A 297 -29.23 6.17 0.21
N VAL A 298 -29.18 4.85 0.38
CA VAL A 298 -27.95 4.06 0.14
C VAL A 298 -27.66 4.07 -1.37
N PRO A 299 -26.41 4.37 -1.79
CA PRO A 299 -26.04 4.32 -3.19
C PRO A 299 -26.18 2.90 -3.78
N PRO A 300 -26.55 2.74 -5.06
CA PRO A 300 -26.78 1.43 -5.69
C PRO A 300 -25.62 0.44 -5.55
N ASN A 301 -24.37 0.92 -5.62
CA ASN A 301 -23.15 0.11 -5.45
C ASN A 301 -22.91 -0.33 -4.00
N ALA A 302 -23.70 0.14 -3.05
CA ALA A 302 -23.56 -0.14 -1.62
C ALA A 302 -24.81 -0.82 -1.02
N GLU A 303 -25.92 -0.91 -1.76
CA GLU A 303 -27.21 -1.40 -1.27
C GLU A 303 -27.13 -2.79 -0.63
N ARG A 304 -26.38 -3.71 -1.25
CA ARG A 304 -26.26 -5.07 -0.75
C ARG A 304 -25.36 -5.22 0.49
N LEU A 305 -24.54 -4.21 0.75
CA LEU A 305 -23.71 -4.16 1.95
C LEU A 305 -24.40 -3.47 3.12
N ALA A 306 -25.53 -2.82 2.85
CA ALA A 306 -26.31 -2.11 3.85
C ALA A 306 -27.36 -3.02 4.49
N SER A 307 -27.62 -2.79 5.79
CA SER A 307 -28.72 -3.45 6.52
C SER A 307 -30.10 -2.80 6.27
N ALA A 308 -30.12 -1.63 5.61
CA ALA A 308 -31.32 -0.87 5.30
C ALA A 308 -31.16 -0.14 3.95
N THR A 309 -32.28 0.19 3.30
CA THR A 309 -32.28 0.89 2.00
C THR A 309 -32.02 2.40 2.11
N GLY A 310 -32.01 2.93 3.32
CA GLY A 310 -31.76 4.34 3.62
C GLY A 310 -31.46 4.58 5.09
N ALA A 311 -31.08 5.80 5.42
CA ALA A 311 -30.81 6.29 6.77
C ALA A 311 -31.62 7.54 7.06
N ARG A 312 -32.00 7.73 8.33
CA ARG A 312 -32.72 8.95 8.77
C ARG A 312 -31.76 10.03 9.26
N LYS A 313 -30.68 9.64 9.92
CA LYS A 313 -29.74 10.57 10.57
C LYS A 313 -28.40 10.61 9.87
N GLU A 314 -27.82 9.45 9.62
CA GLU A 314 -26.49 9.34 9.08
C GLU A 314 -26.34 8.08 8.21
N LEU A 315 -25.76 8.25 7.04
CA LEU A 315 -25.24 7.18 6.20
C LEU A 315 -23.73 7.34 6.10
N ARG A 316 -23.03 6.29 6.46
CA ARG A 316 -21.58 6.22 6.33
C ARG A 316 -21.19 5.07 5.42
N THR A 317 -20.40 5.37 4.38
CA THR A 317 -19.79 4.39 3.49
C THR A 317 -18.29 4.41 3.68
N VAL A 318 -17.68 3.21 3.68
CA VAL A 318 -16.22 3.06 3.72
C VAL A 318 -15.79 2.38 2.44
N GLU A 319 -14.86 2.98 1.73
CA GLU A 319 -14.22 2.42 0.54
C GLU A 319 -12.79 2.01 0.90
N THR A 320 -12.41 0.81 0.48
CA THR A 320 -11.00 0.38 0.45
C THR A 320 -10.47 0.60 -0.95
N GLN A 321 -9.32 1.24 -1.06
CA GLN A 321 -8.74 1.68 -2.31
C GLN A 321 -7.28 1.22 -2.37
N GLN A 322 -6.89 0.57 -3.45
CA GLN A 322 -5.54 0.04 -3.71
C GLN A 322 -4.90 0.82 -4.85
N TYR A 323 -3.64 1.17 -4.70
CA TYR A 323 -2.94 2.05 -5.63
C TYR A 323 -1.55 1.53 -5.98
N VAL A 324 -1.15 1.83 -7.22
CA VAL A 324 0.23 1.79 -7.67
C VAL A 324 0.62 3.19 -8.12
N SER A 325 1.75 3.67 -7.62
CA SER A 325 2.29 4.98 -7.98
C SER A 325 3.76 4.87 -8.38
N THR A 326 4.19 5.77 -9.25
CA THR A 326 5.61 6.03 -9.53
C THR A 326 6.07 7.25 -8.75
N VAL A 327 7.25 7.17 -8.16
CA VAL A 327 7.89 8.26 -7.44
C VAL A 327 9.25 8.51 -8.08
N PRO A 328 9.58 9.73 -8.53
CA PRO A 328 10.88 10.00 -9.13
C PRO A 328 12.01 9.84 -8.09
N ALA A 329 13.23 9.63 -8.57
CA ALA A 329 14.42 9.74 -7.74
C ALA A 329 14.49 11.14 -7.11
N LYS A 330 15.14 11.30 -5.96
CA LYS A 330 15.28 12.59 -5.26
C LYS A 330 15.94 13.67 -6.12
N THR A 331 16.82 13.27 -7.02
CA THR A 331 17.47 14.14 -8.00
C THR A 331 16.66 14.29 -9.30
N GLY A 332 15.58 13.51 -9.43
CA GLY A 332 14.67 13.55 -10.57
C GLY A 332 13.78 14.79 -10.56
N ARG A 333 12.98 14.92 -11.60
CA ARG A 333 12.03 16.03 -11.76
C ARG A 333 10.61 15.50 -11.84
N GLY A 334 9.67 16.32 -11.40
CA GLY A 334 8.24 16.03 -11.48
C GLY A 334 7.67 15.47 -10.18
N PRO A 335 6.34 15.44 -10.10
CA PRO A 335 5.60 14.87 -8.97
C PRO A 335 5.58 13.34 -9.02
N ALA A 336 5.23 12.71 -7.91
CA ALA A 336 4.79 11.32 -7.91
C ALA A 336 3.48 11.19 -8.70
N ARG A 337 3.28 10.05 -9.37
CA ARG A 337 2.13 9.81 -10.23
C ARG A 337 1.41 8.52 -9.86
N VAL A 338 0.10 8.59 -9.67
CA VAL A 338 -0.75 7.40 -9.55
C VAL A 338 -0.95 6.83 -10.95
N ILE A 339 -0.53 5.59 -11.16
CA ILE A 339 -0.60 4.89 -12.45
C ILE A 339 -1.61 3.75 -12.46
N GLY A 340 -2.15 3.38 -11.30
CA GLY A 340 -3.12 2.29 -11.21
C GLY A 340 -3.95 2.37 -9.94
N TYR A 341 -5.16 1.86 -10.05
CA TYR A 341 -6.17 1.89 -9.01
C TYR A 341 -7.12 0.69 -9.09
N LEU A 342 -7.52 0.20 -7.93
CA LEU A 342 -8.70 -0.65 -7.75
C LEU A 342 -9.32 -0.33 -6.40
N GLY A 343 -10.62 -0.12 -6.36
CA GLY A 343 -11.31 0.16 -5.10
C GLY A 343 -12.80 -0.08 -5.17
N GLY A 344 -13.41 -0.08 -4.00
CA GLY A 344 -14.86 -0.25 -3.88
C GLY A 344 -15.35 -0.05 -2.46
N VAL A 345 -16.67 0.07 -2.32
CA VAL A 345 -17.33 0.14 -1.01
C VAL A 345 -17.17 -1.20 -0.31
N THR A 346 -16.62 -1.17 0.90
CA THR A 346 -16.38 -2.38 1.72
C THR A 346 -17.26 -2.44 2.96
N LYS A 347 -17.81 -1.29 3.38
CA LYS A 347 -18.71 -1.24 4.55
C LYS A 347 -19.73 -0.11 4.41
N VAL A 348 -20.94 -0.36 4.88
CA VAL A 348 -22.04 0.62 4.96
C VAL A 348 -22.63 0.59 6.36
N SER A 349 -22.92 1.77 6.92
CA SER A 349 -23.65 1.92 8.16
C SER A 349 -24.76 2.96 7.95
N ALA A 350 -25.99 2.62 8.31
CA ALA A 350 -27.17 3.46 8.18
C ALA A 350 -27.85 3.60 9.55
N ASN A 351 -28.04 4.86 10.03
CA ASN A 351 -28.64 5.18 11.33
C ASN A 351 -29.87 6.09 11.18
#